data_d2332346045f79840b4e19563c4a7226
#
_entry.id   d2332346045f79840b4e19563c4a7226
#
_cell.length_a   1.000
_cell.length_b   1.000
_cell.length_c   1.000
_cell.angle_alpha   90.00
_cell.angle_beta   90.00
_cell.angle_gamma   90.00
#
_symmetry.space_group_name_H-M   'P 1'
#
loop_
_entity.id
_entity.type
_entity.pdbx_description
1 polymer ?
#
loop_
_entity_poly.entity_id
_entity_poly.type
_entity_poly.pdbx_seq_one_letter_code
_entity_poly.pdbx_strand_id
1 'polypeptide(L)'
;ATLAQIVNHNAWPRTSPGEVRRRLASWLESQGIDTTKSFDAVQGAATPRTAGTTDKTSLSEEENMLLKKQVLFPATKKAFGLFRDPFADEAMQGSDDVFTTPDIRYVREALYQTARHGGFMAVIGESGAGKSTLRRDLTERINRENAPVIVIEPYIIAMEDNDVKGKTLKAAAIAEAIISTIAPLESIRRSQDARFRQLHRVLKDSSQAGFSHVLVIEEAHSLPIPTLKHLKRFFELESGFKKLLSIVLIGQPELATKLSERNMEVREVVQRCEVVELLPLDNNLEEFLTFKLQRAGKQLTDIMDASAVDAIRARLSNPGSHRKNMVSLLYPLAVSNLVIAAMNLAAEIGVPQVNADVVKGV
;
A
#
# COMPACT_ATOMS: atom_id res chain seq x y z
N ALA A 1 5.83 -31.52 -22.74
CA ALA A 1 5.81 -30.25 -23.50
C ALA A 1 5.78 -30.56 -24.99
N THR A 2 4.95 -29.87 -25.74
CA THR A 2 4.94 -29.97 -27.20
C THR A 2 6.11 -29.14 -27.79
N LEU A 3 6.53 -29.45 -29.03
CA LEU A 3 7.59 -28.70 -29.72
C LEU A 3 7.29 -27.19 -29.75
N ALA A 4 6.05 -26.81 -29.95
CA ALA A 4 5.59 -25.41 -29.91
C ALA A 4 5.79 -24.76 -28.52
N GLN A 5 5.60 -25.49 -27.44
CA GLN A 5 5.85 -24.97 -26.06
C GLN A 5 7.34 -24.78 -25.79
N ILE A 6 8.19 -25.68 -26.32
CA ILE A 6 9.64 -25.54 -26.21
C ILE A 6 10.14 -24.35 -27.01
N VAL A 7 9.69 -24.18 -28.26
CA VAL A 7 10.16 -23.14 -29.17
C VAL A 7 9.63 -21.75 -28.79
N ASN A 8 8.34 -21.63 -28.48
CA ASN A 8 7.70 -20.32 -28.24
C ASN A 8 7.78 -19.85 -26.80
N HIS A 9 7.90 -20.77 -25.84
CA HIS A 9 7.83 -20.44 -24.40
C HIS A 9 9.01 -20.96 -23.58
N ASN A 10 10.02 -21.54 -24.23
CA ASN A 10 11.20 -22.16 -23.55
C ASN A 10 10.78 -23.15 -22.44
N ALA A 11 9.64 -23.79 -22.60
CA ALA A 11 9.06 -24.70 -21.61
C ALA A 11 9.54 -26.14 -21.87
N TRP A 12 10.55 -26.57 -21.13
CA TRP A 12 11.14 -27.90 -21.23
C TRP A 12 10.39 -28.94 -20.38
N PRO A 13 10.33 -30.22 -20.81
CA PRO A 13 9.73 -31.27 -19.99
C PRO A 13 10.43 -31.40 -18.64
N ARG A 14 9.68 -31.65 -17.58
CA ARG A 14 10.23 -31.85 -16.22
C ARG A 14 11.01 -33.15 -16.09
N THR A 15 10.69 -34.15 -16.89
CA THR A 15 11.42 -35.44 -16.95
C THR A 15 12.42 -35.44 -18.10
N SER A 16 13.71 -35.60 -17.78
CA SER A 16 14.85 -35.73 -18.73
C SER A 16 15.00 -34.58 -19.73
N PRO A 17 15.07 -33.32 -19.30
CA PRO A 17 15.20 -32.17 -20.22
C PRO A 17 16.48 -32.24 -21.08
N GLY A 18 17.57 -32.79 -20.55
CA GLY A 18 18.84 -32.95 -21.29
C GLY A 18 18.78 -33.97 -22.44
N GLU A 19 17.98 -35.00 -22.33
CA GLU A 19 17.80 -35.97 -23.40
C GLU A 19 16.96 -35.39 -24.54
N VAL A 20 15.90 -34.65 -24.20
CA VAL A 20 15.05 -33.96 -25.19
C VAL A 20 15.86 -32.89 -25.94
N ARG A 21 16.75 -32.16 -25.24
CA ARG A 21 17.69 -31.20 -25.89
C ARG A 21 18.62 -31.89 -26.87
N ARG A 22 19.24 -32.97 -26.49
CA ARG A 22 20.14 -33.71 -27.39
C ARG A 22 19.46 -34.24 -28.63
N ARG A 23 18.26 -34.79 -28.49
CA ARG A 23 17.45 -35.27 -29.65
C ARG A 23 17.03 -34.12 -30.55
N LEU A 24 16.68 -32.97 -29.99
CA LEU A 24 16.31 -31.79 -30.77
C LEU A 24 17.51 -31.21 -31.52
N ALA A 25 18.68 -31.13 -30.87
CA ALA A 25 19.92 -30.65 -31.47
C ALA A 25 20.33 -31.56 -32.64
N SER A 26 20.38 -32.88 -32.41
CA SER A 26 20.72 -33.86 -33.47
C SER A 26 19.76 -33.80 -34.66
N TRP A 27 18.47 -33.56 -34.42
CA TRP A 27 17.49 -33.39 -35.50
C TRP A 27 17.69 -32.09 -36.27
N LEU A 28 17.96 -30.96 -35.61
CA LEU A 28 18.23 -29.67 -36.24
C LEU A 28 19.51 -29.72 -37.05
N GLU A 29 20.57 -30.39 -36.57
CA GLU A 29 21.81 -30.61 -37.29
C GLU A 29 21.59 -31.44 -38.56
N SER A 30 20.71 -32.45 -38.49
CA SER A 30 20.33 -33.25 -39.66
C SER A 30 19.60 -32.44 -40.74
N GLN A 31 19.01 -31.31 -40.38
CA GLN A 31 18.37 -30.35 -41.28
C GLN A 31 19.30 -29.21 -41.72
N GLY A 32 20.60 -29.28 -41.39
CA GLY A 32 21.62 -28.30 -41.77
C GLY A 32 21.62 -27.01 -40.95
N ILE A 33 20.97 -27.01 -39.77
CA ILE A 33 20.93 -25.87 -38.87
C ILE A 33 22.02 -26.04 -37.78
N ASP A 34 22.97 -25.11 -37.73
CA ASP A 34 24.01 -25.10 -36.71
C ASP A 34 23.45 -24.80 -35.32
N THR A 35 23.54 -25.76 -34.41
CA THR A 35 22.99 -25.66 -33.05
C THR A 35 24.02 -25.24 -32.00
N THR A 36 25.31 -25.10 -32.35
CA THR A 36 26.41 -24.79 -31.43
C THR A 36 26.25 -23.47 -30.67
N LYS A 37 25.51 -22.49 -31.23
CA LYS A 37 25.21 -21.20 -30.59
C LYS A 37 23.84 -21.11 -29.93
N SER A 38 22.95 -22.08 -30.15
CA SER A 38 21.54 -21.98 -29.71
C SER A 38 21.27 -22.68 -28.38
N PHE A 39 22.10 -23.60 -27.95
CA PHE A 39 21.87 -24.41 -26.75
C PHE A 39 22.88 -24.21 -25.61
N ASP A 40 24.05 -23.57 -25.87
CA ASP A 40 25.09 -23.35 -24.87
C ASP A 40 24.92 -22.07 -24.02
N ALA A 41 23.90 -21.27 -24.29
CA ALA A 41 23.65 -20.00 -23.59
C ALA A 41 22.86 -20.12 -22.28
N VAL A 42 22.86 -21.29 -21.61
CA VAL A 42 22.14 -21.48 -20.32
C VAL A 42 23.04 -22.16 -19.27
N GLN A 43 24.24 -21.64 -19.11
CA GLN A 43 25.00 -21.71 -17.86
C GLN A 43 25.63 -20.33 -17.63
N GLY A 44 24.93 -19.48 -16.91
CA GLY A 44 25.41 -18.18 -16.47
C GLY A 44 24.55 -17.02 -16.96
N ALA A 45 23.87 -16.39 -16.03
CA ALA A 45 23.23 -15.08 -16.10
C ALA A 45 22.13 -14.91 -17.17
N ALA A 46 20.92 -14.86 -16.69
CA ALA A 46 19.77 -14.32 -17.41
C ALA A 46 20.07 -12.86 -17.82
N THR A 47 20.40 -12.64 -19.09
CA THR A 47 20.27 -11.32 -19.72
C THR A 47 18.92 -11.29 -20.43
N PRO A 48 18.00 -10.40 -20.07
CA PRO A 48 16.74 -10.24 -20.79
C PRO A 48 17.01 -9.56 -22.14
N ARG A 49 16.46 -10.11 -23.21
CA ARG A 49 16.40 -9.41 -24.50
C ARG A 49 15.53 -8.18 -24.37
N THR A 50 16.10 -7.06 -24.75
CA THR A 50 15.51 -5.75 -24.98
C THR A 50 14.17 -5.81 -25.74
N ALA A 51 13.12 -5.48 -25.00
CA ALA A 51 11.93 -4.83 -25.54
C ALA A 51 11.42 -3.89 -24.45
N GLY A 52 11.54 -2.58 -24.68
CA GLY A 52 10.97 -1.55 -23.79
C GLY A 52 11.85 -1.18 -22.60
N THR A 53 13.00 -0.58 -22.87
CA THR A 53 13.82 0.10 -21.87
C THR A 53 13.14 1.42 -21.50
N THR A 54 12.33 1.45 -20.43
CA THR A 54 12.03 2.69 -19.71
C THR A 54 11.70 2.52 -18.23
N ASP A 55 11.39 1.31 -17.70
CA ASP A 55 10.92 1.21 -16.31
C ASP A 55 11.79 0.42 -15.33
N LYS A 56 12.84 -0.31 -15.80
CA LYS A 56 13.63 -1.16 -14.90
C LYS A 56 14.82 -0.46 -14.24
N THR A 57 15.29 0.64 -14.78
CA THR A 57 16.41 1.40 -14.19
C THR A 57 15.93 2.27 -13.03
N SER A 58 14.71 2.82 -13.12
CA SER A 58 14.13 3.61 -12.04
C SER A 58 13.79 2.77 -10.81
N LEU A 59 13.20 1.57 -10.99
CA LEU A 59 12.85 0.69 -9.87
C LEU A 59 14.08 0.21 -9.09
N SER A 60 15.22 -0.07 -9.75
CA SER A 60 16.45 -0.49 -9.07
C SER A 60 17.15 0.66 -8.34
N GLU A 61 17.02 1.90 -8.82
CA GLU A 61 17.56 3.09 -8.15
C GLU A 61 16.68 3.47 -6.95
N GLU A 62 15.37 3.36 -7.06
CA GLU A 62 14.42 3.58 -5.96
C GLU A 62 14.58 2.52 -4.85
N GLU A 63 14.76 1.23 -5.21
CA GLU A 63 15.03 0.16 -4.24
C GLU A 63 16.34 0.37 -3.47
N ASN A 64 17.35 0.94 -4.10
CA ASN A 64 18.64 1.26 -3.44
C ASN A 64 18.56 2.51 -2.55
N MET A 65 17.56 3.38 -2.75
CA MET A 65 17.35 4.58 -1.93
C MET A 65 16.55 4.28 -0.67
N LEU A 66 15.67 3.28 -0.71
CA LEU A 66 14.81 2.89 0.40
C LEU A 66 15.51 1.88 1.29
N LEU A 67 15.72 2.25 2.54
CA LEU A 67 16.27 1.34 3.55
C LEU A 67 15.20 0.35 4.02
N LYS A 68 15.63 -0.89 4.28
CA LYS A 68 14.81 -1.86 5.02
C LYS A 68 14.43 -1.31 6.38
N LYS A 69 13.38 -1.86 7.01
CA LYS A 69 12.93 -1.46 8.34
C LYS A 69 14.10 -1.37 9.31
N GLN A 70 14.27 -0.20 9.91
CA GLN A 70 15.30 0.10 10.90
C GLN A 70 14.71 0.08 12.31
N VAL A 71 15.54 -0.22 13.29
CA VAL A 71 15.17 -0.20 14.71
C VAL A 71 16.24 0.59 15.48
N LEU A 72 15.81 1.46 16.39
CA LEU A 72 16.69 2.25 17.21
C LEU A 72 17.35 1.39 18.29
N PHE A 73 18.68 1.27 18.25
CA PHE A 73 19.41 0.41 19.20
C PHE A 73 19.40 0.97 20.61
N PRO A 74 19.50 0.11 21.65
CA PRO A 74 19.58 0.57 23.04
C PRO A 74 20.74 1.54 23.31
N ALA A 75 21.90 1.30 22.68
CA ALA A 75 23.05 2.20 22.76
C ALA A 75 22.74 3.58 22.19
N THR A 76 22.05 3.64 21.04
CA THR A 76 21.61 4.87 20.39
C THR A 76 20.61 5.64 21.25
N LYS A 77 19.62 4.93 21.82
CA LYS A 77 18.67 5.55 22.76
C LYS A 77 19.39 6.21 23.95
N LYS A 78 20.41 5.52 24.51
CA LYS A 78 21.22 6.07 25.60
C LYS A 78 22.04 7.27 25.15
N ALA A 79 22.68 7.21 23.98
CA ALA A 79 23.52 8.30 23.44
C ALA A 79 22.71 9.58 23.23
N PHE A 80 21.51 9.49 22.67
CA PHE A 80 20.63 10.62 22.43
C PHE A 80 19.64 10.91 23.60
N GLY A 81 19.73 10.17 24.71
CA GLY A 81 18.86 10.36 25.88
C GLY A 81 17.37 10.15 25.57
N LEU A 82 17.05 9.16 24.74
CA LEU A 82 15.69 8.79 24.36
C LEU A 82 15.19 7.61 25.21
N PHE A 83 14.02 7.75 25.83
CA PHE A 83 13.38 6.67 26.57
C PHE A 83 12.65 5.69 25.67
N ARG A 84 12.11 6.17 24.53
CA ARG A 84 11.38 5.38 23.53
C ARG A 84 11.83 5.76 22.12
N ASP A 85 11.54 4.88 21.17
CA ASP A 85 11.73 5.18 19.74
C ASP A 85 10.62 6.11 19.26
N PRO A 86 10.92 7.34 18.82
CA PRO A 86 9.90 8.30 18.37
C PRO A 86 9.26 7.90 17.03
N PHE A 87 9.90 7.01 16.28
CA PHE A 87 9.46 6.58 14.94
C PHE A 87 8.79 5.20 14.95
N ALA A 88 8.78 4.49 16.08
CA ALA A 88 8.11 3.19 16.17
C ALA A 88 6.59 3.32 16.02
N ASP A 89 5.97 2.33 15.39
CA ASP A 89 4.50 2.25 15.27
C ASP A 89 3.80 2.22 16.63
N GLU A 90 4.43 1.59 17.62
CA GLU A 90 3.96 1.48 19.01
C GLU A 90 3.97 2.84 19.76
N ALA A 91 4.70 3.84 19.21
CA ALA A 91 4.70 5.19 19.77
C ALA A 91 3.40 5.95 19.49
N MET A 92 2.58 5.47 18.55
CA MET A 92 1.29 6.06 18.21
C MET A 92 0.20 5.43 19.07
N GLN A 93 -0.28 6.16 20.07
CA GLN A 93 -1.30 5.69 21.01
C GLN A 93 -2.65 6.38 20.83
N GLY A 94 -2.72 7.44 20.03
CA GLY A 94 -3.96 8.17 19.80
C GLY A 94 -3.88 9.16 18.65
N SER A 95 -4.97 9.83 18.45
CA SER A 95 -5.17 10.81 17.36
C SER A 95 -4.17 11.98 17.40
N ASP A 96 -3.69 12.35 18.61
CA ASP A 96 -2.70 13.41 18.79
C ASP A 96 -1.30 13.00 18.35
N ASP A 97 -1.07 11.70 18.14
CA ASP A 97 0.19 11.14 17.64
C ASP A 97 0.28 11.15 16.11
N VAL A 98 -0.78 11.55 15.44
CA VAL A 98 -0.83 11.64 13.99
C VAL A 98 -0.31 13.00 13.54
N PHE A 99 0.81 13.00 12.80
CA PHE A 99 1.30 14.21 12.17
C PHE A 99 0.26 14.74 11.18
N THR A 100 -0.06 16.02 11.27
CA THR A 100 -1.18 16.61 10.55
C THR A 100 -0.75 17.82 9.77
N THR A 101 -0.73 17.72 8.44
CA THR A 101 -0.66 18.84 7.49
C THR A 101 -2.08 19.29 7.13
N PRO A 102 -2.27 20.43 6.45
CA PRO A 102 -3.58 20.83 5.92
C PRO A 102 -4.24 19.74 5.07
N ASP A 103 -3.46 19.08 4.20
CA ASP A 103 -3.96 18.00 3.32
C ASP A 103 -4.36 16.77 4.13
N ILE A 104 -3.55 16.34 5.08
CA ILE A 104 -3.89 15.22 5.97
C ILE A 104 -5.12 15.54 6.81
N ARG A 105 -5.27 16.79 7.26
CA ARG A 105 -6.48 17.24 7.98
C ARG A 105 -7.72 17.13 7.11
N TYR A 106 -7.62 17.52 5.86
CA TYR A 106 -8.71 17.36 4.89
C TYR A 106 -9.09 15.89 4.73
N VAL A 107 -8.11 15.01 4.50
CA VAL A 107 -8.37 13.56 4.33
C VAL A 107 -9.01 12.96 5.58
N ARG A 108 -8.53 13.31 6.78
CA ARG A 108 -9.11 12.86 8.07
C ARG A 108 -10.57 13.28 8.21
N GLU A 109 -10.88 14.53 7.87
CA GLU A 109 -12.25 15.02 7.93
C GLU A 109 -13.13 14.39 6.85
N ALA A 110 -12.66 14.29 5.62
CA ALA A 110 -13.39 13.65 4.52
C ALA A 110 -13.70 12.17 4.81
N LEU A 111 -12.75 11.41 5.38
CA LEU A 111 -12.97 10.03 5.83
C LEU A 111 -14.07 9.96 6.90
N TYR A 112 -14.03 10.84 7.89
CA TYR A 112 -15.02 10.87 8.95
C TYR A 112 -16.42 11.24 8.45
N GLN A 113 -16.51 12.26 7.59
CA GLN A 113 -17.76 12.68 6.97
C GLN A 113 -18.33 11.58 6.06
N THR A 114 -17.47 10.92 5.27
CA THR A 114 -17.85 9.77 4.45
C THR A 114 -18.43 8.64 5.31
N ALA A 115 -17.76 8.30 6.41
CA ALA A 115 -18.24 7.23 7.31
C ALA A 115 -19.57 7.55 7.96
N ARG A 116 -19.83 8.83 8.27
CA ARG A 116 -20.99 9.28 9.05
C ARG A 116 -22.21 9.60 8.20
N HIS A 117 -22.01 10.22 7.04
CA HIS A 117 -23.09 10.79 6.24
C HIS A 117 -23.33 10.09 4.90
N GLY A 118 -22.55 9.12 4.57
CA GLY A 118 -22.61 8.42 3.31
C GLY A 118 -21.62 9.00 2.29
N GLY A 119 -20.94 8.14 1.57
CA GLY A 119 -19.98 8.53 0.54
C GLY A 119 -19.22 7.33 0.01
N PHE A 120 -18.50 7.57 -1.08
CA PHE A 120 -17.59 6.61 -1.66
C PHE A 120 -16.24 7.33 -1.87
N MET A 121 -15.21 6.90 -1.15
CA MET A 121 -13.91 7.56 -1.13
C MET A 121 -12.78 6.54 -1.35
N ALA A 122 -11.75 6.95 -2.05
CA ALA A 122 -10.50 6.20 -2.20
C ALA A 122 -9.33 7.04 -1.70
N VAL A 123 -8.59 6.51 -0.74
CA VAL A 123 -7.33 7.09 -0.24
C VAL A 123 -6.17 6.32 -0.85
N ILE A 124 -5.37 7.00 -1.64
CA ILE A 124 -4.28 6.44 -2.41
C ILE A 124 -2.96 7.01 -1.88
N GLY A 125 -1.94 6.20 -1.79
CA GLY A 125 -0.60 6.67 -1.41
C GLY A 125 0.41 5.54 -1.47
N GLU A 126 1.67 5.91 -1.58
CA GLU A 126 2.78 4.98 -1.57
C GLU A 126 2.88 4.16 -0.28
N SER A 127 3.67 3.10 -0.33
CA SER A 127 3.98 2.33 0.87
C SER A 127 4.63 3.25 1.91
N GLY A 128 4.13 3.21 3.15
CA GLY A 128 4.64 4.09 4.21
C GLY A 128 4.15 5.54 4.20
N ALA A 129 3.19 5.90 3.33
CA ALA A 129 2.57 7.23 3.31
C ALA A 129 1.64 7.53 4.51
N GLY A 130 1.37 6.54 5.37
CA GLY A 130 0.51 6.73 6.55
C GLY A 130 -0.95 6.29 6.37
N LYS A 131 -1.28 5.54 5.32
CA LYS A 131 -2.64 5.04 5.04
C LYS A 131 -3.27 4.30 6.21
N SER A 132 -2.57 3.31 6.76
CA SER A 132 -3.07 2.52 7.91
C SER A 132 -3.18 3.36 9.18
N THR A 133 -2.36 4.42 9.32
CA THR A 133 -2.48 5.39 10.41
C THR A 133 -3.79 6.16 10.31
N LEU A 134 -4.17 6.61 9.12
CA LEU A 134 -5.44 7.32 8.89
C LEU A 134 -6.66 6.42 9.15
N ARG A 135 -6.58 5.14 8.79
CA ARG A 135 -7.63 4.17 9.12
C ARG A 135 -7.80 3.99 10.62
N ARG A 136 -6.69 3.82 11.34
CA ARG A 136 -6.71 3.70 12.82
C ARG A 136 -7.27 4.97 13.46
N ASP A 137 -6.87 6.14 12.98
CA ASP A 137 -7.36 7.44 13.45
C ASP A 137 -8.87 7.61 13.21
N LEU A 138 -9.39 7.17 12.07
CA LEU A 138 -10.84 7.16 11.79
C LEU A 138 -11.57 6.31 12.83
N THR A 139 -11.10 5.08 13.08
CA THR A 139 -11.73 4.16 14.03
C THR A 139 -11.65 4.71 15.46
N GLU A 140 -10.51 5.25 15.86
CA GLU A 140 -10.29 5.90 17.16
C GLU A 140 -11.23 7.10 17.36
N ARG A 141 -11.35 7.95 16.33
CA ARG A 141 -12.25 9.12 16.38
C ARG A 141 -13.72 8.71 16.52
N ILE A 142 -14.16 7.69 15.77
CA ILE A 142 -15.53 7.15 15.87
C ILE A 142 -15.80 6.68 17.30
N ASN A 143 -14.87 5.94 17.90
CA ASN A 143 -14.97 5.42 19.26
C ASN A 143 -14.98 6.55 20.31
N ARG A 144 -14.05 7.50 20.18
CA ARG A 144 -13.91 8.63 21.13
C ARG A 144 -15.13 9.54 21.14
N GLU A 145 -15.70 9.80 19.95
CA GLU A 145 -16.89 10.64 19.80
C GLU A 145 -18.19 9.86 20.05
N ASN A 146 -18.10 8.55 20.34
CA ASN A 146 -19.26 7.65 20.43
C ASN A 146 -20.22 7.83 19.24
N ALA A 147 -19.65 8.02 18.03
CA ALA A 147 -20.43 8.21 16.84
C ALA A 147 -21.19 6.91 16.50
N PRO A 148 -22.46 6.96 16.11
CA PRO A 148 -23.24 5.77 15.78
C PRO A 148 -22.86 5.24 14.39
N VAL A 149 -21.59 4.87 14.22
CA VAL A 149 -21.01 4.36 12.98
C VAL A 149 -20.43 2.98 13.21
N ILE A 150 -20.88 2.01 12.45
CA ILE A 150 -20.33 0.64 12.45
C ILE A 150 -19.28 0.55 11.35
N VAL A 151 -18.02 0.33 11.75
CA VAL A 151 -16.92 0.10 10.84
C VAL A 151 -16.86 -1.39 10.47
N ILE A 152 -16.85 -1.69 9.19
CA ILE A 152 -16.82 -3.04 8.63
C ILE A 152 -15.54 -3.20 7.86
N GLU A 153 -14.66 -4.09 8.33
CA GLU A 153 -13.38 -4.39 7.72
C GLU A 153 -13.37 -5.87 7.27
N PRO A 154 -13.54 -6.17 5.99
CA PRO A 154 -13.42 -7.54 5.50
C PRO A 154 -12.00 -8.06 5.73
N TYR A 155 -11.84 -9.31 6.13
CA TYR A 155 -10.52 -9.93 6.28
C TYR A 155 -9.81 -10.06 4.94
N ILE A 156 -8.69 -9.35 4.80
CA ILE A 156 -7.88 -9.25 3.58
C ILE A 156 -6.99 -10.48 3.37
N ILE A 157 -6.70 -11.25 4.42
CA ILE A 157 -5.86 -12.47 4.35
C ILE A 157 -6.34 -13.47 3.28
N ALA A 158 -7.59 -13.34 2.84
CA ALA A 158 -8.14 -14.10 1.72
C ALA A 158 -7.92 -13.47 0.33
N MET A 159 -7.19 -12.34 0.27
CA MET A 159 -7.01 -11.52 -0.95
C MET A 159 -5.63 -11.64 -1.62
N GLU A 160 -4.75 -12.51 -1.16
CA GLU A 160 -3.44 -12.67 -1.79
C GLU A 160 -3.57 -13.04 -3.26
N ASP A 161 -3.13 -12.10 -4.10
CA ASP A 161 -3.30 -12.10 -5.57
C ASP A 161 -2.24 -12.94 -6.30
N ASN A 162 -1.37 -13.64 -5.58
CA ASN A 162 -0.18 -14.27 -6.17
C ASN A 162 -0.29 -15.75 -6.47
N ASP A 163 -1.43 -16.36 -6.24
CA ASP A 163 -1.65 -17.72 -6.68
C ASP A 163 -2.64 -17.73 -7.85
N VAL A 164 -2.29 -18.39 -8.93
CA VAL A 164 -3.19 -18.67 -10.09
C VAL A 164 -4.52 -19.31 -9.65
N LYS A 165 -4.65 -19.63 -8.38
CA LYS A 165 -5.81 -20.14 -7.66
C LYS A 165 -6.23 -19.30 -6.44
N GLY A 166 -5.65 -18.12 -6.21
CA GLY A 166 -5.96 -17.25 -5.07
C GLY A 166 -7.44 -16.83 -5.04
N LYS A 167 -8.03 -16.89 -3.86
CA LYS A 167 -9.42 -16.44 -3.65
C LYS A 167 -9.42 -14.90 -3.55
N THR A 168 -9.59 -14.23 -4.68
CA THR A 168 -9.84 -12.78 -4.68
C THR A 168 -11.10 -12.44 -3.88
N LEU A 169 -11.11 -11.27 -3.20
CA LEU A 169 -12.29 -10.80 -2.47
C LEU A 169 -13.47 -10.67 -3.42
N LYS A 170 -14.44 -11.57 -3.26
CA LYS A 170 -15.66 -11.60 -4.07
C LYS A 170 -16.76 -10.79 -3.37
N ALA A 171 -17.69 -10.29 -4.14
CA ALA A 171 -18.87 -9.59 -3.62
C ALA A 171 -19.63 -10.41 -2.55
N ALA A 172 -19.61 -11.74 -2.65
CA ALA A 172 -20.21 -12.63 -1.66
C ALA A 172 -19.49 -12.54 -0.29
N ALA A 173 -18.16 -12.52 -0.28
CA ALA A 173 -17.39 -12.41 0.96
C ALA A 173 -17.56 -11.03 1.62
N ILE A 174 -17.66 -9.95 0.82
CA ILE A 174 -18.00 -8.62 1.33
C ILE A 174 -19.38 -8.63 1.99
N ALA A 175 -20.39 -9.22 1.34
CA ALA A 175 -21.74 -9.34 1.90
C ALA A 175 -21.75 -10.14 3.21
N GLU A 176 -20.97 -11.22 3.28
CA GLU A 176 -20.79 -12.01 4.50
C GLU A 176 -20.14 -11.20 5.63
N ALA A 177 -19.08 -10.46 5.33
CA ALA A 177 -18.42 -9.59 6.31
C ALA A 177 -19.38 -8.52 6.86
N ILE A 178 -20.20 -7.89 6.01
CA ILE A 178 -21.19 -6.90 6.44
C ILE A 178 -22.23 -7.54 7.35
N ILE A 179 -22.81 -8.68 6.95
CA ILE A 179 -23.85 -9.36 7.74
C ILE A 179 -23.29 -9.81 9.09
N SER A 180 -22.11 -10.45 9.12
CA SER A 180 -21.52 -10.96 10.36
C SER A 180 -21.10 -9.85 11.33
N THR A 181 -20.74 -8.67 10.81
CA THR A 181 -20.40 -7.51 11.67
C THR A 181 -21.64 -6.89 12.28
N ILE A 182 -22.71 -6.70 11.49
CA ILE A 182 -23.92 -6.00 11.94
C ILE A 182 -24.85 -6.94 12.73
N ALA A 183 -24.96 -8.19 12.30
CA ALA A 183 -25.87 -9.18 12.88
C ALA A 183 -25.11 -10.51 13.19
N PRO A 184 -24.20 -10.52 14.18
CA PRO A 184 -23.30 -11.63 14.44
C PRO A 184 -24.00 -12.93 14.85
N LEU A 185 -25.24 -12.83 15.33
CA LEU A 185 -26.04 -13.99 15.74
C LEU A 185 -26.88 -14.58 14.60
N GLU A 186 -26.93 -13.92 13.43
CA GLU A 186 -27.69 -14.44 12.29
C GLU A 186 -26.85 -15.38 11.45
N SER A 187 -27.44 -16.53 11.08
CA SER A 187 -26.84 -17.45 10.12
C SER A 187 -26.90 -16.88 8.69
N ILE A 188 -25.76 -16.89 8.01
CA ILE A 188 -25.62 -16.37 6.64
C ILE A 188 -26.34 -17.30 5.65
N ARG A 189 -27.19 -16.72 4.79
CA ARG A 189 -27.94 -17.47 3.79
C ARG A 189 -27.01 -18.05 2.71
N ARG A 190 -27.24 -19.31 2.30
CA ARG A 190 -26.38 -20.03 1.35
C ARG A 190 -26.52 -19.52 -0.08
N SER A 191 -27.76 -19.25 -0.55
CA SER A 191 -27.93 -18.76 -1.92
C SER A 191 -27.53 -17.28 -2.00
N GLN A 192 -26.89 -16.89 -3.10
CA GLN A 192 -26.39 -15.53 -3.30
C GLN A 192 -27.53 -14.50 -3.23
N ASP A 193 -28.65 -14.78 -3.87
CA ASP A 193 -29.79 -13.90 -3.90
C ASP A 193 -30.42 -13.72 -2.49
N ALA A 194 -30.58 -14.81 -1.72
CA ALA A 194 -31.06 -14.73 -0.36
C ALA A 194 -30.09 -13.98 0.58
N ARG A 195 -28.77 -14.13 0.34
CA ARG A 195 -27.73 -13.39 1.08
C ARG A 195 -27.79 -11.89 0.80
N PHE A 196 -27.95 -11.47 -0.44
CA PHE A 196 -28.10 -10.03 -0.76
C PHE A 196 -29.41 -9.42 -0.21
N ARG A 197 -30.49 -10.18 -0.19
CA ARG A 197 -31.73 -9.76 0.50
C ARG A 197 -31.53 -9.66 2.00
N GLN A 198 -30.84 -10.60 2.61
CA GLN A 198 -30.49 -10.55 4.03
C GLN A 198 -29.61 -9.33 4.33
N LEU A 199 -28.58 -9.07 3.53
CA LEU A 199 -27.72 -7.89 3.63
C LEU A 199 -28.51 -6.60 3.63
N HIS A 200 -29.39 -6.41 2.64
CA HIS A 200 -30.21 -5.20 2.53
C HIS A 200 -31.13 -5.02 3.73
N ARG A 201 -31.76 -6.10 4.21
CA ARG A 201 -32.60 -6.05 5.42
C ARG A 201 -31.78 -5.66 6.65
N VAL A 202 -30.65 -6.33 6.90
CA VAL A 202 -29.80 -6.09 8.07
C VAL A 202 -29.29 -4.64 8.09
N LEU A 203 -28.82 -4.12 6.97
CA LEU A 203 -28.40 -2.73 6.84
C LEU A 203 -29.55 -1.75 7.11
N LYS A 204 -30.75 -2.03 6.58
CA LYS A 204 -31.93 -1.20 6.76
C LYS A 204 -32.37 -1.19 8.21
N ASP A 205 -32.46 -2.34 8.86
CA ASP A 205 -32.89 -2.47 10.26
C ASP A 205 -31.91 -1.73 11.19
N SER A 206 -30.60 -1.89 10.98
CA SER A 206 -29.55 -1.19 11.72
C SER A 206 -29.59 0.32 11.47
N SER A 207 -29.83 0.74 10.23
CA SER A 207 -29.98 2.17 9.90
C SER A 207 -31.22 2.81 10.54
N GLN A 208 -32.32 2.07 10.67
CA GLN A 208 -33.51 2.50 11.40
C GLN A 208 -33.27 2.62 12.91
N ALA A 209 -32.36 1.79 13.45
CA ALA A 209 -31.88 1.91 14.83
C ALA A 209 -30.91 3.09 15.05
N GLY A 210 -30.61 3.87 14.01
CA GLY A 210 -29.81 5.09 14.10
C GLY A 210 -28.36 4.96 13.70
N PHE A 211 -27.90 3.76 13.30
CA PHE A 211 -26.52 3.53 12.91
C PHE A 211 -26.25 3.89 11.45
N SER A 212 -25.03 4.35 11.17
CA SER A 212 -24.44 4.44 9.84
C SER A 212 -23.40 3.31 9.68
N HIS A 213 -23.11 2.94 8.44
CA HIS A 213 -22.20 1.83 8.17
C HIS A 213 -21.15 2.28 7.19
N VAL A 214 -19.88 1.95 7.47
CA VAL A 214 -18.77 2.19 6.57
C VAL A 214 -17.99 0.90 6.32
N LEU A 215 -17.86 0.54 5.05
CA LEU A 215 -17.03 -0.55 4.57
C LEU A 215 -15.65 0.00 4.27
N VAL A 216 -14.64 -0.43 5.01
CA VAL A 216 -13.24 -0.04 4.79
C VAL A 216 -12.49 -1.22 4.21
N ILE A 217 -11.90 -1.04 3.03
CA ILE A 217 -11.11 -2.07 2.35
C ILE A 217 -9.69 -1.54 2.20
N GLU A 218 -8.75 -2.13 2.97
CA GLU A 218 -7.31 -1.90 2.78
C GLU A 218 -6.81 -2.70 1.58
N GLU A 219 -5.60 -2.39 1.11
CA GLU A 219 -4.95 -3.03 -0.05
C GLU A 219 -5.90 -3.13 -1.27
N ALA A 220 -6.78 -2.15 -1.44
CA ALA A 220 -7.82 -2.15 -2.47
C ALA A 220 -7.26 -2.17 -3.91
N HIS A 221 -5.96 -1.89 -4.08
CA HIS A 221 -5.27 -2.05 -5.36
C HIS A 221 -5.20 -3.52 -5.81
N SER A 222 -5.29 -4.49 -4.89
CA SER A 222 -5.35 -5.92 -5.21
C SER A 222 -6.73 -6.36 -5.71
N LEU A 223 -7.79 -5.56 -5.52
CA LEU A 223 -9.13 -5.90 -5.94
C LEU A 223 -9.24 -6.09 -7.47
N PRO A 224 -9.86 -7.18 -7.93
CA PRO A 224 -10.16 -7.34 -9.34
C PRO A 224 -11.25 -6.37 -9.81
N ILE A 225 -11.19 -5.96 -11.07
CA ILE A 225 -12.15 -5.04 -11.69
C ILE A 225 -13.63 -5.46 -11.48
N PRO A 226 -14.01 -6.75 -11.61
CA PRO A 226 -15.39 -7.16 -11.32
C PRO A 226 -15.83 -6.86 -9.88
N THR A 227 -14.93 -6.97 -8.90
CA THR A 227 -15.27 -6.62 -7.50
C THR A 227 -15.48 -5.12 -7.35
N LEU A 228 -14.62 -4.28 -7.95
CA LEU A 228 -14.81 -2.83 -7.96
C LEU A 228 -16.17 -2.43 -8.56
N LYS A 229 -16.60 -3.08 -9.65
CA LYS A 229 -17.94 -2.88 -10.22
C LYS A 229 -19.06 -3.26 -9.25
N HIS A 230 -18.87 -4.34 -8.49
CA HIS A 230 -19.86 -4.74 -7.50
C HIS A 230 -19.94 -3.76 -6.32
N LEU A 231 -18.86 -3.07 -5.94
CA LEU A 231 -18.89 -2.05 -4.89
C LEU A 231 -19.88 -0.92 -5.19
N LYS A 232 -20.03 -0.54 -6.47
CA LYS A 232 -21.08 0.40 -6.87
C LYS A 232 -22.47 -0.06 -6.42
N ARG A 233 -22.80 -1.36 -6.62
CA ARG A 233 -24.12 -1.91 -6.23
C ARG A 233 -24.31 -1.91 -4.72
N PHE A 234 -23.27 -2.13 -3.93
CA PHE A 234 -23.33 -1.97 -2.47
C PHE A 234 -23.56 -0.51 -2.07
N PHE A 235 -22.88 0.42 -2.75
CA PHE A 235 -23.07 1.85 -2.50
C PHE A 235 -24.47 2.36 -2.90
N GLU A 236 -25.10 1.71 -3.86
CA GLU A 236 -26.47 2.04 -4.31
C GLU A 236 -27.56 1.52 -3.37
N LEU A 237 -27.23 0.74 -2.33
CA LEU A 237 -28.20 0.31 -1.33
C LEU A 237 -28.70 1.51 -0.54
N GLU A 238 -30.02 1.69 -0.54
CA GLU A 238 -30.65 2.87 0.10
C GLU A 238 -31.98 2.51 0.76
N SER A 239 -32.39 3.34 1.70
CA SER A 239 -33.72 3.32 2.32
C SER A 239 -34.29 4.72 2.27
N GLY A 240 -35.22 4.95 1.36
CA GLY A 240 -35.65 6.30 0.99
C GLY A 240 -34.49 7.05 0.34
N PHE A 241 -34.18 8.24 0.85
CA PHE A 241 -33.03 9.05 0.37
C PHE A 241 -31.71 8.79 1.10
N LYS A 242 -31.71 7.90 2.12
CA LYS A 242 -30.52 7.61 2.92
C LYS A 242 -29.75 6.46 2.33
N LYS A 243 -28.47 6.67 2.04
CA LYS A 243 -27.53 5.58 1.71
C LYS A 243 -27.31 4.72 2.94
N LEU A 244 -27.34 3.40 2.74
CA LEU A 244 -27.20 2.42 3.82
C LEU A 244 -25.75 2.04 4.11
N LEU A 245 -24.85 2.25 3.14
CA LEU A 245 -23.45 1.85 3.23
C LEU A 245 -22.55 2.91 2.60
N SER A 246 -21.56 3.37 3.34
CA SER A 246 -20.44 4.16 2.85
C SER A 246 -19.30 3.22 2.48
N ILE A 247 -18.43 3.63 1.55
CA ILE A 247 -17.30 2.81 1.11
C ILE A 247 -16.02 3.64 1.16
N VAL A 248 -15.00 3.12 1.81
CA VAL A 248 -13.65 3.67 1.85
C VAL A 248 -12.69 2.62 1.30
N LEU A 249 -12.01 2.96 0.22
CA LEU A 249 -10.94 2.16 -0.36
C LEU A 249 -9.60 2.77 0.05
N ILE A 250 -8.68 1.94 0.51
CA ILE A 250 -7.32 2.36 0.87
C ILE A 250 -6.36 1.51 0.04
N GLY A 251 -5.48 2.15 -0.74
CA GLY A 251 -4.61 1.40 -1.63
C GLY A 251 -3.34 2.14 -2.04
N GLN A 252 -2.52 1.45 -2.81
CA GLN A 252 -1.31 1.97 -3.43
C GLN A 252 -1.64 2.66 -4.77
N PRO A 253 -0.69 3.35 -5.44
CA PRO A 253 -0.94 4.09 -6.67
C PRO A 253 -1.56 3.27 -7.81
N GLU A 254 -1.39 1.94 -7.82
CA GLU A 254 -2.04 1.05 -8.77
C GLU A 254 -3.57 1.14 -8.69
N LEU A 255 -4.10 1.51 -7.51
CA LEU A 255 -5.54 1.75 -7.36
C LEU A 255 -5.97 2.97 -8.18
N ALA A 256 -5.17 4.04 -8.25
CA ALA A 256 -5.45 5.20 -9.11
C ALA A 256 -5.56 4.80 -10.57
N THR A 257 -4.64 3.93 -11.03
CA THR A 257 -4.66 3.40 -12.39
C THR A 257 -5.95 2.60 -12.67
N LYS A 258 -6.38 1.77 -11.71
CA LYS A 258 -7.64 1.01 -11.81
C LYS A 258 -8.86 1.91 -11.80
N LEU A 259 -8.85 2.97 -10.97
CA LEU A 259 -9.93 3.97 -10.86
C LEU A 259 -9.81 5.12 -11.87
N SER A 260 -9.02 4.96 -12.93
CA SER A 260 -8.90 5.97 -13.97
C SER A 260 -10.17 6.05 -14.83
N GLU A 261 -10.58 7.27 -15.20
CA GLU A 261 -11.69 7.51 -16.14
C GLU A 261 -11.47 6.87 -17.51
N ARG A 262 -10.21 6.60 -17.87
CA ARG A 262 -9.84 5.89 -19.10
C ARG A 262 -10.28 4.42 -19.08
N ASN A 263 -10.49 3.85 -17.90
CA ASN A 263 -10.99 2.50 -17.76
C ASN A 263 -12.52 2.50 -17.84
N MET A 264 -13.05 2.26 -19.04
CA MET A 264 -14.49 2.22 -19.29
C MET A 264 -15.26 1.26 -18.37
N GLU A 265 -14.59 0.23 -17.85
CA GLU A 265 -15.21 -0.78 -17.00
C GLU A 265 -15.57 -0.28 -15.62
N VAL A 266 -14.84 0.69 -15.07
CA VAL A 266 -15.06 1.25 -13.74
C VAL A 266 -15.56 2.70 -13.76
N ARG A 267 -15.82 3.27 -14.92
CA ARG A 267 -16.24 4.66 -15.09
C ARG A 267 -17.39 5.06 -14.15
N GLU A 268 -18.36 4.20 -13.98
CA GLU A 268 -19.50 4.45 -13.11
C GLU A 268 -19.16 4.46 -11.61
N VAL A 269 -18.09 3.73 -11.22
CA VAL A 269 -17.53 3.77 -9.86
C VAL A 269 -16.79 5.08 -9.66
N VAL A 270 -15.91 5.43 -10.60
CA VAL A 270 -15.07 6.64 -10.55
C VAL A 270 -15.92 7.91 -10.42
N GLN A 271 -17.02 8.01 -11.14
CA GLN A 271 -17.92 9.17 -11.07
C GLN A 271 -18.59 9.38 -9.69
N ARG A 272 -18.55 8.36 -8.81
CA ARG A 272 -19.14 8.41 -7.48
C ARG A 272 -18.09 8.37 -6.36
N CYS A 273 -16.85 8.15 -6.72
CA CYS A 273 -15.74 7.97 -5.79
C CYS A 273 -14.90 9.23 -5.74
N GLU A 274 -14.82 9.83 -4.55
CA GLU A 274 -13.83 10.87 -4.30
C GLU A 274 -12.45 10.22 -4.15
N VAL A 275 -11.50 10.60 -4.99
CA VAL A 275 -10.14 10.06 -4.98
C VAL A 275 -9.21 11.10 -4.38
N VAL A 276 -8.53 10.74 -3.29
CA VAL A 276 -7.55 11.60 -2.62
C VAL A 276 -6.21 10.88 -2.55
N GLU A 277 -5.16 11.59 -2.91
CA GLU A 277 -3.79 11.08 -2.87
C GLU A 277 -3.04 11.64 -1.66
N LEU A 278 -2.33 10.78 -0.95
CA LEU A 278 -1.40 11.16 0.11
C LEU A 278 -0.06 11.53 -0.51
N LEU A 279 0.26 12.81 -0.45
CA LEU A 279 1.49 13.36 -0.99
C LEU A 279 2.69 13.09 -0.07
N PRO A 280 3.92 13.07 -0.61
CA PRO A 280 5.14 13.03 0.18
C PRO A 280 5.26 14.27 1.08
N LEU A 281 6.11 14.17 2.10
CA LEU A 281 6.30 15.25 3.09
C LEU A 281 6.91 16.52 2.50
N ASP A 282 7.77 16.41 1.52
CA ASP A 282 8.45 17.51 0.83
C ASP A 282 8.79 18.72 1.73
N ASN A 283 8.00 19.78 1.66
CA ASN A 283 8.21 20.98 2.47
C ASN A 283 7.92 20.77 3.97
N ASN A 284 7.15 19.74 4.33
CA ASN A 284 6.76 19.46 5.71
C ASN A 284 7.73 18.48 6.42
N LEU A 285 8.88 18.16 5.79
CA LEU A 285 9.87 17.22 6.35
C LEU A 285 10.36 17.65 7.74
N GLU A 286 10.78 18.91 7.89
CA GLU A 286 11.30 19.44 9.14
C GLU A 286 10.23 19.47 10.24
N GLU A 287 9.00 19.85 9.87
CA GLU A 287 7.86 19.83 10.79
C GLU A 287 7.54 18.42 11.26
N PHE A 288 7.58 17.44 10.35
CA PHE A 288 7.38 16.04 10.68
C PHE A 288 8.43 15.52 11.67
N LEU A 289 9.71 15.79 11.42
CA LEU A 289 10.81 15.40 12.30
C LEU A 289 10.69 16.06 13.67
N THR A 290 10.42 17.35 13.69
CA THR A 290 10.20 18.13 14.91
C THR A 290 9.04 17.55 15.71
N PHE A 291 7.91 17.29 15.08
CA PHE A 291 6.74 16.68 15.72
C PHE A 291 7.07 15.31 16.37
N LYS A 292 7.75 14.43 15.64
CA LYS A 292 8.12 13.10 16.12
C LYS A 292 9.08 13.16 17.32
N LEU A 293 10.09 14.03 17.27
CA LEU A 293 11.08 14.16 18.33
C LEU A 293 10.53 14.87 19.56
N GLN A 294 9.71 15.92 19.39
CA GLN A 294 9.04 16.60 20.53
C GLN A 294 8.18 15.65 21.35
N ARG A 295 7.50 14.69 20.72
CA ARG A 295 6.75 13.65 21.43
C ARG A 295 7.62 12.68 22.22
N ALA A 296 8.90 12.57 21.90
CA ALA A 296 9.90 11.85 22.66
C ALA A 296 10.63 12.75 23.68
N GLY A 297 10.20 14.01 23.84
CA GLY A 297 10.78 14.99 24.77
C GLY A 297 12.11 15.59 24.31
N LYS A 298 12.35 15.61 22.98
CA LYS A 298 13.58 16.17 22.40
C LYS A 298 13.27 17.23 21.35
N GLN A 299 14.18 18.22 21.24
CA GLN A 299 14.16 19.16 20.13
C GLN A 299 14.86 18.54 18.91
N LEU A 300 14.50 18.99 17.71
CA LEU A 300 15.17 18.57 16.48
C LEU A 300 16.68 18.84 16.54
N THR A 301 17.04 20.01 17.03
CA THR A 301 18.43 20.47 17.20
C THR A 301 19.24 19.67 18.19
N ASP A 302 18.61 18.92 19.12
CA ASP A 302 19.33 18.02 20.04
C ASP A 302 19.83 16.75 19.34
N ILE A 303 19.17 16.38 18.24
CA ILE A 303 19.39 15.10 17.53
C ILE A 303 20.13 15.31 16.22
N MET A 304 19.78 16.33 15.46
CA MET A 304 20.36 16.59 14.14
C MET A 304 20.50 18.08 13.84
N ASP A 305 21.46 18.41 12.99
CA ASP A 305 21.66 19.77 12.48
C ASP A 305 20.86 20.02 11.17
N ALA A 306 20.86 21.28 10.71
CA ALA A 306 20.16 21.65 9.48
C ALA A 306 20.74 20.93 8.24
N SER A 307 22.04 20.64 8.23
CA SER A 307 22.69 19.94 7.11
C SER A 307 22.21 18.51 6.96
N ALA A 308 21.83 17.86 8.07
CA ALA A 308 21.23 16.52 8.05
C ALA A 308 19.85 16.52 7.41
N VAL A 309 19.00 17.51 7.71
CA VAL A 309 17.65 17.63 7.11
C VAL A 309 17.76 17.81 5.60
N ASP A 310 18.69 18.64 5.13
CA ASP A 310 18.93 18.86 3.70
C ASP A 310 19.49 17.60 3.03
N ALA A 311 20.37 16.87 3.70
CA ALA A 311 20.89 15.59 3.20
C ALA A 311 19.81 14.51 3.09
N ILE A 312 18.89 14.41 4.06
CA ILE A 312 17.72 13.51 4.02
C ILE A 312 16.85 13.87 2.82
N ARG A 313 16.56 15.16 2.64
CA ARG A 313 15.77 15.66 1.51
C ARG A 313 16.45 15.30 0.18
N ALA A 314 17.73 15.60 0.06
CA ALA A 314 18.50 15.33 -1.16
C ALA A 314 18.55 13.83 -1.50
N ARG A 315 18.68 12.97 -0.49
CA ARG A 315 18.77 11.51 -0.68
C ARG A 315 17.44 10.88 -1.11
N LEU A 316 16.32 11.35 -0.55
CA LEU A 316 14.98 10.82 -0.85
C LEU A 316 14.24 11.56 -1.96
N SER A 317 14.85 12.65 -2.50
CA SER A 317 14.34 13.36 -3.68
C SER A 317 15.32 13.14 -4.82
N ASN A 318 15.11 12.10 -5.63
CA ASN A 318 16.00 11.85 -6.77
C ASN A 318 15.59 12.76 -7.94
N PRO A 319 16.49 13.64 -8.43
CA PRO A 319 16.32 14.22 -9.75
C PRO A 319 16.60 13.12 -10.78
N GLY A 320 15.56 12.36 -11.16
CA GLY A 320 15.65 11.38 -12.25
C GLY A 320 16.35 12.01 -13.47
N SER A 321 17.01 11.20 -14.28
CA SER A 321 17.86 11.62 -15.43
C SER A 321 17.17 12.53 -16.45
N HIS A 322 15.87 12.74 -16.32
CA HIS A 322 15.09 13.74 -17.02
C HIS A 322 14.36 14.63 -16.01
N ARG A 323 14.72 15.92 -15.97
CA ARG A 323 14.14 17.00 -15.12
C ARG A 323 12.61 17.07 -15.05
N LYS A 324 11.86 16.24 -15.78
CA LYS A 324 10.39 16.22 -15.80
C LYS A 324 9.74 15.18 -14.88
N ASN A 325 10.50 14.23 -14.31
CA ASN A 325 9.98 13.19 -13.41
C ASN A 325 10.81 13.18 -12.13
N MET A 326 10.68 14.23 -11.31
CA MET A 326 11.15 14.14 -9.92
C MET A 326 10.15 13.26 -9.15
N VAL A 327 10.58 12.06 -8.77
CA VAL A 327 9.84 11.20 -7.84
C VAL A 327 10.36 11.49 -6.44
N SER A 328 9.51 12.01 -5.58
CA SER A 328 9.84 12.20 -4.18
C SER A 328 9.49 10.95 -3.39
N LEU A 329 10.46 10.40 -2.67
CA LEU A 329 10.30 9.26 -1.75
C LEU A 329 10.22 9.72 -0.28
N LEU A 330 9.96 11.01 -0.04
CA LEU A 330 9.86 11.63 1.29
C LEU A 330 8.57 11.20 2.02
N TYR A 331 8.31 9.91 2.09
CA TYR A 331 7.20 9.39 2.87
C TYR A 331 7.60 9.10 4.33
N PRO A 332 6.66 9.21 5.27
CA PRO A 332 6.93 9.05 6.70
C PRO A 332 7.77 7.82 7.07
N LEU A 333 7.52 6.67 6.46
CA LEU A 333 8.26 5.43 6.74
C LEU A 333 9.70 5.49 6.23
N ALA A 334 9.90 5.96 4.99
CA ALA A 334 11.21 6.06 4.37
C ALA A 334 12.09 7.06 5.14
N VAL A 335 11.53 8.20 5.51
CA VAL A 335 12.20 9.21 6.34
C VAL A 335 12.54 8.62 7.71
N SER A 336 11.61 7.94 8.36
CA SER A 336 11.84 7.32 9.68
C SER A 336 12.96 6.29 9.63
N ASN A 337 12.98 5.41 8.64
CA ASN A 337 14.04 4.41 8.47
C ASN A 337 15.41 5.07 8.27
N LEU A 338 15.50 6.11 7.44
CA LEU A 338 16.75 6.81 7.19
C LEU A 338 17.25 7.53 8.43
N VAL A 339 16.38 8.20 9.18
CA VAL A 339 16.74 8.90 10.43
C VAL A 339 17.20 7.89 11.50
N ILE A 340 16.50 6.78 11.69
CA ILE A 340 16.91 5.74 12.64
C ILE A 340 18.29 5.18 12.29
N ALA A 341 18.53 4.89 11.01
CA ALA A 341 19.82 4.38 10.58
C ALA A 341 20.94 5.41 10.76
N ALA A 342 20.69 6.70 10.46
CA ALA A 342 21.64 7.78 10.68
C ALA A 342 21.93 7.99 12.18
N MET A 343 20.92 7.92 13.04
CA MET A 343 21.12 7.99 14.51
C MET A 343 21.93 6.79 15.03
N ASN A 344 21.69 5.59 14.51
CA ASN A 344 22.45 4.40 14.90
C ASN A 344 23.92 4.56 14.49
N LEU A 345 24.20 5.01 13.27
CA LEU A 345 25.56 5.28 12.81
C LEU A 345 26.24 6.40 13.62
N ALA A 346 25.54 7.50 13.90
CA ALA A 346 26.08 8.59 14.73
C ALA A 346 26.50 8.10 16.11
N ALA A 347 25.67 7.27 16.75
CA ALA A 347 25.99 6.69 18.06
C ALA A 347 27.18 5.73 17.99
N GLU A 348 27.34 4.96 16.92
CA GLU A 348 28.44 4.03 16.69
C GLU A 348 29.78 4.77 16.51
N ILE A 349 29.80 5.84 15.73
CA ILE A 349 31.02 6.65 15.52
C ILE A 349 31.24 7.69 16.59
N GLY A 350 30.34 7.83 17.58
CA GLY A 350 30.48 8.73 18.73
C GLY A 350 30.26 10.20 18.40
N VAL A 351 29.53 10.54 17.34
CA VAL A 351 29.15 11.92 16.98
C VAL A 351 27.90 12.33 17.78
N PRO A 352 27.89 13.51 18.42
CA PRO A 352 26.81 13.92 19.32
C PRO A 352 25.48 14.27 18.57
N GLN A 353 25.56 14.61 17.30
CA GLN A 353 24.41 14.97 16.46
C GLN A 353 24.55 14.34 15.08
N VAL A 354 23.42 14.03 14.44
CA VAL A 354 23.39 13.60 13.03
C VAL A 354 23.65 14.81 12.15
N ASN A 355 24.63 14.73 11.26
CA ASN A 355 24.96 15.73 10.24
C ASN A 355 24.85 15.13 8.83
N ALA A 356 25.11 15.95 7.80
CA ALA A 356 25.03 15.53 6.42
C ALA A 356 25.92 14.34 6.07
N ASP A 357 27.12 14.26 6.67
CA ASP A 357 28.08 13.19 6.37
C ASP A 357 27.62 11.87 6.96
N VAL A 358 27.02 11.89 8.15
CA VAL A 358 26.38 10.70 8.76
C VAL A 358 25.23 10.21 7.88
N VAL A 359 24.36 11.09 7.37
CA VAL A 359 23.25 10.73 6.48
C VAL A 359 23.74 10.12 5.16
N LYS A 360 24.85 10.62 4.63
CA LYS A 360 25.48 10.07 3.41
C LYS A 360 26.17 8.72 3.65
N GLY A 361 26.61 8.46 4.88
CA GLY A 361 27.29 7.23 5.27
C GLY A 361 26.37 6.04 5.52
N VAL A 362 25.07 6.27 5.60
CA VAL A 362 24.02 5.23 5.72
C VAL A 362 23.64 4.72 4.34
#